data_b30fa55684562d757a363a191e83886d
#
_entry.id   b30fa55684562d757a363a191e83886d
#
_cell.length_a   1.000
_cell.length_b   1.000
_cell.length_c   1.000
_cell.angle_alpha   90.00
_cell.angle_beta   90.00
_cell.angle_gamma   90.00
#
_symmetry.space_group_name_H-M   'P 1'
#
loop_
_entity.id
_entity.type
_entity.pdbx_description
1 polymer ?
#
loop_
_entity_poly.entity_id
_entity_poly.type
_entity_poly.pdbx_seq_one_letter_code
_entity_poly.pdbx_strand_id
1 'polypeptide(L)'
;MNEQFRVAQKLGLMFRPETPLPEDIKSWAISQLNAKSPALGIKSFKSMNSDIKEWPRELQPNLKKRAEMWTVYRANRKKEREKIDGQETEAAKRANEHKNLMGQKDSLKFSHRNVYGQDQLKIRFMSFWANHFTTGNIHDNQNVIGHLIDEAILANLNSSFSEMLYKATSHPSMLTYLDNIWSSGEDSVETREQRRNGRQAGLNDNLGRELLELHSVSPSAKYTETDIRNAANVLAGWGTDLERPLNEMREVANTTDHWDLYKRTWAQPGVKRVMGKTINQGKGGLRELTDFLAMHEHTISYLSSKLAQHFVSDNPSQSDISYIKNAWKKGSGNLDQIHTAVIERAILSKEPKFQWPMTWLFQTIRLSNATFYMG
;
A
#
# COMPACT_ATOMS: atom_id res chain seq x y z
N MET A 1 28.87 -11.35 -15.69
CA MET A 1 28.16 -10.07 -15.39
C MET A 1 28.86 -9.43 -14.21
N ASN A 2 29.18 -8.15 -14.29
CA ASN A 2 29.77 -7.40 -13.18
C ASN A 2 28.81 -7.47 -11.96
N GLU A 3 29.37 -7.59 -10.74
CA GLU A 3 28.61 -7.72 -9.51
C GLU A 3 27.65 -6.54 -9.29
N GLN A 4 28.09 -5.33 -9.54
CA GLN A 4 27.28 -4.12 -9.40
C GLN A 4 26.04 -4.17 -10.31
N PHE A 5 26.19 -4.60 -11.55
CA PHE A 5 25.03 -4.78 -12.46
C PHE A 5 24.09 -5.88 -11.99
N ARG A 6 24.64 -7.02 -11.55
CA ARG A 6 23.83 -8.13 -11.05
C ARG A 6 22.99 -7.70 -9.83
N VAL A 7 23.59 -6.99 -8.89
CA VAL A 7 22.91 -6.51 -7.69
C VAL A 7 21.90 -5.42 -8.04
N ALA A 8 22.25 -4.48 -8.92
CA ALA A 8 21.32 -3.44 -9.37
C ALA A 8 20.13 -4.00 -10.15
N GLN A 9 20.30 -5.12 -10.87
CA GLN A 9 19.20 -5.81 -11.52
C GLN A 9 18.27 -6.48 -10.50
N LYS A 10 18.81 -7.17 -9.51
CA LYS A 10 18.03 -7.87 -8.49
C LYS A 10 17.27 -6.92 -7.56
N LEU A 11 17.99 -5.98 -7.00
CA LEU A 11 17.52 -5.12 -5.93
C LEU A 11 16.99 -3.76 -6.43
N GLY A 12 17.59 -3.22 -7.50
CA GLY A 12 17.33 -1.88 -7.97
C GLY A 12 16.54 -1.82 -9.28
N LEU A 13 16.67 -0.66 -9.91
CA LEU A 13 16.08 -0.34 -11.21
C LEU A 13 17.16 -0.07 -12.28
N MET A 14 18.35 -0.58 -12.07
CA MET A 14 19.54 -0.41 -12.90
C MET A 14 20.12 1.01 -12.85
N PHE A 15 21.32 1.17 -13.36
CA PHE A 15 21.99 2.46 -13.48
C PHE A 15 21.70 3.10 -14.83
N ARG A 16 21.61 4.42 -14.86
CA ARG A 16 21.62 5.17 -16.12
C ARG A 16 23.05 5.24 -16.66
N PRO A 17 23.26 5.37 -17.98
CA PRO A 17 24.60 5.40 -18.57
C PRO A 17 25.54 6.44 -17.95
N GLU A 18 25.01 7.60 -17.54
CA GLU A 18 25.81 8.67 -16.95
C GLU A 18 26.01 8.51 -15.43
N THR A 19 25.36 7.54 -14.80
CA THR A 19 25.47 7.31 -13.34
C THR A 19 26.72 6.47 -13.07
N PRO A 20 27.69 6.98 -12.29
CA PRO A 20 28.85 6.18 -11.93
C PRO A 20 28.44 4.97 -11.12
N LEU A 21 29.08 3.84 -11.40
CA LEU A 21 28.87 2.63 -10.61
C LEU A 21 29.42 2.83 -9.20
N PRO A 22 28.71 2.39 -8.16
CA PRO A 22 29.21 2.50 -6.79
C PRO A 22 30.43 1.60 -6.60
N GLU A 23 31.43 2.10 -5.89
CA GLU A 23 32.62 1.29 -5.51
C GLU A 23 32.23 0.17 -4.56
N ASP A 24 31.43 0.48 -3.54
CA ASP A 24 30.85 -0.47 -2.60
C ASP A 24 29.35 -0.61 -2.81
N ILE A 25 28.95 -1.73 -3.42
CA ILE A 25 27.56 -2.01 -3.76
C ILE A 25 26.67 -2.23 -2.53
N LYS A 26 27.24 -2.73 -1.42
CA LYS A 26 26.49 -2.94 -0.17
C LYS A 26 26.19 -1.60 0.50
N SER A 27 27.19 -0.76 0.66
CA SER A 27 27.03 0.58 1.24
C SER A 27 26.06 1.43 0.39
N TRP A 28 26.17 1.35 -0.94
CA TRP A 28 25.24 1.97 -1.85
C TRP A 28 23.79 1.51 -1.63
N ALA A 29 23.57 0.18 -1.54
CA ALA A 29 22.23 -0.37 -1.36
C ALA A 29 21.61 0.05 -0.01
N ILE A 30 22.37 -0.03 1.07
CA ILE A 30 21.89 0.33 2.41
C ILE A 30 21.62 1.84 2.52
N SER A 31 22.47 2.67 1.93
CA SER A 31 22.28 4.13 1.96
C SER A 31 20.95 4.56 1.32
N GLN A 32 20.48 3.83 0.34
CA GLN A 32 19.19 4.11 -0.31
C GLN A 32 17.97 3.82 0.56
N LEU A 33 18.04 2.86 1.48
CA LEU A 33 16.96 2.63 2.45
C LEU A 33 16.78 3.82 3.39
N ASN A 34 17.90 4.43 3.78
CA ASN A 34 17.95 5.53 4.73
C ASN A 34 17.80 6.91 4.08
N ALA A 35 17.62 6.97 2.75
CA ALA A 35 17.42 8.23 2.06
C ALA A 35 16.18 8.95 2.58
N LYS A 36 16.38 10.19 3.08
CA LYS A 36 15.32 11.00 3.69
C LYS A 36 14.32 11.52 2.67
N SER A 37 14.69 11.62 1.43
CA SER A 37 13.82 12.11 0.36
C SER A 37 13.02 10.95 -0.20
N PRO A 38 11.70 11.03 -0.23
CA PRO A 38 10.97 10.22 -1.18
C PRO A 38 11.55 10.54 -2.55
N ALA A 39 11.84 9.54 -3.31
CA ALA A 39 12.51 9.51 -4.60
C ALA A 39 11.95 10.43 -5.69
N LEU A 40 11.72 11.65 -5.39
CA LEU A 40 11.31 12.67 -6.34
C LEU A 40 12.47 13.64 -6.65
N GLY A 41 13.59 13.50 -5.93
CA GLY A 41 14.78 14.29 -6.16
C GLY A 41 15.45 13.88 -7.46
N ILE A 42 14.99 14.42 -8.53
CA ILE A 42 15.64 14.34 -9.82
C ILE A 42 16.36 15.63 -10.06
N LYS A 43 17.66 15.52 -10.26
CA LYS A 43 18.32 16.55 -11.03
C LYS A 43 17.65 16.57 -12.39
N SER A 44 17.30 17.75 -12.88
CA SER A 44 16.61 17.94 -14.14
C SER A 44 17.17 17.04 -15.24
N PHE A 45 16.30 16.24 -15.86
CA PHE A 45 16.61 15.57 -17.12
C PHE A 45 16.03 16.38 -18.26
N LYS A 46 16.82 16.54 -19.33
CA LYS A 46 16.29 17.14 -20.55
C LYS A 46 15.49 16.08 -21.32
N SER A 47 14.23 16.35 -21.56
CA SER A 47 13.39 15.57 -22.44
C SER A 47 12.67 16.50 -23.40
N MET A 48 12.84 16.28 -24.70
CA MET A 48 12.21 17.05 -25.77
C MET A 48 12.28 18.58 -25.55
N ASN A 49 13.47 19.07 -25.18
CA ASN A 49 13.77 20.48 -24.87
C ASN A 49 13.22 21.01 -23.53
N SER A 50 12.67 20.16 -22.68
CA SER A 50 12.18 20.53 -21.35
C SER A 50 12.96 19.80 -20.26
N ASP A 51 13.23 20.47 -19.15
CA ASP A 51 13.76 19.83 -17.96
C ASP A 51 12.65 19.10 -17.23
N ILE A 52 12.85 17.79 -16.95
CA ILE A 52 11.98 17.04 -16.06
C ILE A 52 12.39 17.36 -14.64
N LYS A 53 11.52 18.05 -13.93
CA LYS A 53 11.71 18.47 -12.53
C LYS A 53 11.12 17.44 -11.56
N GLU A 54 11.34 17.68 -10.28
CA GLU A 54 10.63 16.96 -9.23
C GLU A 54 9.12 16.95 -9.49
N TRP A 55 8.46 15.86 -9.06
CA TRP A 55 7.00 15.78 -9.13
C TRP A 55 6.38 16.94 -8.34
N PRO A 56 5.56 17.78 -8.96
CA PRO A 56 5.00 18.97 -8.32
C PRO A 56 4.17 18.60 -7.08
N ARG A 57 4.33 19.33 -5.99
CA ARG A 57 3.60 19.07 -4.73
C ARG A 57 2.10 19.19 -4.91
N GLU A 58 1.63 20.07 -5.75
CA GLU A 58 0.21 20.25 -6.11
C GLU A 58 -0.39 19.04 -6.81
N LEU A 59 0.43 18.15 -7.36
CA LEU A 59 0.02 16.86 -7.91
C LEU A 59 0.06 15.73 -6.89
N GLN A 60 0.39 16.03 -5.63
CA GLN A 60 0.37 15.09 -4.50
C GLN A 60 -0.65 15.54 -3.45
N PRO A 61 -1.95 15.55 -3.79
CA PRO A 61 -2.96 16.05 -2.89
C PRO A 61 -3.06 15.16 -1.65
N ASN A 62 -3.19 15.81 -0.51
CA ASN A 62 -3.50 15.16 0.75
C ASN A 62 -4.91 14.54 0.72
N LEU A 63 -5.26 13.80 1.77
CA LEU A 63 -6.54 13.11 1.85
C LEU A 63 -7.74 14.05 1.75
N LYS A 64 -7.67 15.23 2.35
CA LYS A 64 -8.72 16.26 2.24
C LYS A 64 -8.96 16.66 0.78
N LYS A 65 -7.89 16.97 0.04
CA LYS A 65 -7.99 17.37 -1.36
C LYS A 65 -8.51 16.23 -2.24
N ARG A 66 -8.10 15.01 -1.95
CA ARG A 66 -8.63 13.81 -2.63
C ARG A 66 -10.13 13.63 -2.37
N ALA A 67 -10.59 13.88 -1.15
CA ALA A 67 -12.00 13.85 -0.79
C ALA A 67 -12.81 14.94 -1.51
N GLU A 68 -12.27 16.15 -1.65
CA GLU A 68 -12.88 17.22 -2.44
C GLU A 68 -13.07 16.80 -3.91
N MET A 69 -12.03 16.22 -4.51
CA MET A 69 -12.09 15.73 -5.90
C MET A 69 -13.11 14.61 -6.05
N TRP A 70 -13.18 13.71 -5.08
CA TRP A 70 -14.20 12.68 -5.03
C TRP A 70 -15.62 13.24 -4.97
N THR A 71 -15.84 14.24 -4.10
CA THR A 71 -17.16 14.88 -3.99
C THR A 71 -17.61 15.49 -5.32
N VAL A 72 -16.69 16.14 -6.04
CA VAL A 72 -16.96 16.68 -7.40
C VAL A 72 -17.33 15.54 -8.37
N TYR A 73 -16.56 14.44 -8.35
CA TYR A 73 -16.87 13.28 -9.17
C TYR A 73 -18.25 12.69 -8.84
N ARG A 74 -18.57 12.47 -7.57
CA ARG A 74 -19.88 11.93 -7.17
C ARG A 74 -21.04 12.82 -7.59
N ALA A 75 -20.90 14.13 -7.47
CA ALA A 75 -21.91 15.08 -7.93
C ALA A 75 -22.18 14.96 -9.45
N ASN A 76 -21.16 14.61 -10.22
CA ASN A 76 -21.22 14.46 -11.66
C ASN A 76 -21.47 13.01 -12.14
N ARG A 77 -21.41 12.02 -11.26
CA ARG A 77 -21.51 10.59 -11.60
C ARG A 77 -22.71 10.21 -12.44
N LYS A 78 -23.87 10.83 -12.20
CA LYS A 78 -25.08 10.58 -12.97
C LYS A 78 -24.92 11.00 -14.45
N LYS A 79 -24.04 11.96 -14.72
CA LYS A 79 -23.81 12.55 -16.03
C LYS A 79 -22.79 11.75 -16.86
N GLU A 80 -21.97 10.88 -16.25
CA GLU A 80 -20.89 10.16 -16.94
C GLU A 80 -21.36 9.29 -18.12
N ARG A 81 -22.64 8.93 -18.15
CA ARG A 81 -23.26 8.09 -19.19
C ARG A 81 -24.23 8.85 -20.09
N GLU A 82 -24.32 10.17 -19.93
CA GLU A 82 -25.21 10.96 -20.75
C GLU A 82 -24.75 11.00 -22.21
N LYS A 83 -25.64 10.64 -23.13
CA LYS A 83 -25.44 10.73 -24.58
C LYS A 83 -26.59 11.43 -25.24
N ILE A 84 -26.28 12.26 -26.24
CA ILE A 84 -27.23 12.87 -27.13
C ILE A 84 -26.84 12.43 -28.55
N ASP A 85 -27.76 11.87 -29.30
CA ASP A 85 -27.53 11.32 -30.66
C ASP A 85 -26.32 10.34 -30.72
N GLY A 86 -26.14 9.52 -29.65
CA GLY A 86 -25.05 8.53 -29.54
C GLY A 86 -23.69 9.10 -29.15
N GLN A 87 -23.55 10.42 -29.03
CA GLN A 87 -22.33 11.09 -28.61
C GLN A 87 -22.37 11.48 -27.13
N GLU A 88 -21.22 11.39 -26.46
CA GLU A 88 -21.09 11.85 -25.09
C GLU A 88 -21.32 13.35 -24.98
N THR A 89 -22.13 13.76 -24.00
CA THR A 89 -22.32 15.18 -23.69
C THR A 89 -21.06 15.78 -23.08
N GLU A 90 -20.88 17.10 -23.14
CA GLU A 90 -19.77 17.78 -22.44
C GLU A 90 -19.82 17.57 -20.93
N ALA A 91 -21.00 17.37 -20.35
CA ALA A 91 -21.15 17.02 -18.95
C ALA A 91 -20.64 15.59 -18.66
N ALA A 92 -20.86 14.64 -19.55
CA ALA A 92 -20.34 13.28 -19.44
C ALA A 92 -18.81 13.26 -19.56
N LYS A 93 -18.24 13.99 -20.51
CA LYS A 93 -16.78 14.11 -20.65
C LYS A 93 -16.12 14.65 -19.39
N ARG A 94 -16.64 15.75 -18.83
CA ARG A 94 -16.12 16.33 -17.57
C ARG A 94 -16.24 15.36 -16.40
N ALA A 95 -17.34 14.63 -16.29
CA ALA A 95 -17.51 13.62 -15.23
C ALA A 95 -16.46 12.51 -15.36
N ASN A 96 -16.19 12.03 -16.58
CA ASN A 96 -15.17 11.01 -16.84
C ASN A 96 -13.76 11.54 -16.59
N GLU A 97 -13.45 12.78 -16.91
CA GLU A 97 -12.18 13.43 -16.59
C GLU A 97 -11.94 13.45 -15.06
N HIS A 98 -12.93 13.89 -14.29
CA HIS A 98 -12.82 13.90 -12.82
C HIS A 98 -12.70 12.50 -12.22
N LYS A 99 -13.38 11.50 -12.80
CA LYS A 99 -13.31 10.12 -12.36
C LYS A 99 -11.88 9.55 -12.39
N ASN A 100 -11.16 9.83 -13.48
CA ASN A 100 -9.88 9.21 -13.75
C ASN A 100 -8.68 10.05 -13.27
N LEU A 101 -8.90 11.33 -12.99
CA LEU A 101 -7.83 12.30 -12.82
C LEU A 101 -6.80 11.91 -11.75
N MET A 102 -7.26 11.48 -10.56
CA MET A 102 -6.33 11.11 -9.48
C MET A 102 -5.58 9.82 -9.78
N GLY A 103 -6.26 8.81 -10.32
CA GLY A 103 -5.61 7.56 -10.71
C GLY A 103 -4.54 7.78 -11.78
N GLN A 104 -4.80 8.64 -12.76
CA GLN A 104 -3.81 9.02 -13.77
C GLN A 104 -2.61 9.73 -13.15
N LYS A 105 -2.83 10.73 -12.29
CA LYS A 105 -1.75 11.43 -11.58
C LYS A 105 -0.90 10.50 -10.73
N ASP A 106 -1.53 9.60 -9.98
CA ASP A 106 -0.82 8.63 -9.15
C ASP A 106 -0.02 7.64 -10.00
N SER A 107 -0.54 7.19 -11.13
CA SER A 107 0.16 6.32 -12.08
C SER A 107 1.36 7.02 -12.73
N LEU A 108 1.21 8.29 -13.11
CA LEU A 108 2.30 9.10 -13.65
C LEU A 108 3.38 9.31 -12.60
N LYS A 109 3.00 9.64 -11.35
CA LYS A 109 3.93 9.79 -10.23
C LYS A 109 4.69 8.50 -9.96
N PHE A 110 4.01 7.36 -9.95
CA PHE A 110 4.64 6.04 -9.78
C PHE A 110 5.66 5.77 -10.89
N SER A 111 5.28 5.98 -12.15
CA SER A 111 6.17 5.79 -13.30
C SER A 111 7.37 6.75 -13.26
N HIS A 112 7.14 8.00 -12.97
CA HIS A 112 8.18 9.02 -12.82
C HIS A 112 9.20 8.62 -11.73
N ARG A 113 8.73 8.17 -10.58
CA ARG A 113 9.56 7.68 -9.48
C ARG A 113 10.45 6.51 -9.91
N ASN A 114 9.88 5.55 -10.60
CA ASN A 114 10.62 4.37 -11.07
C ASN A 114 11.66 4.71 -12.13
N VAL A 115 11.37 5.64 -13.03
CA VAL A 115 12.30 6.02 -14.11
C VAL A 115 13.39 6.97 -13.62
N TYR A 116 13.04 7.96 -12.81
CA TYR A 116 13.95 9.05 -12.46
C TYR A 116 14.45 9.02 -11.02
N GLY A 117 13.78 8.31 -10.12
CA GLY A 117 14.16 8.27 -8.71
C GLY A 117 15.58 7.74 -8.49
N GLN A 118 16.28 8.32 -7.52
CA GLN A 118 17.66 7.94 -7.18
C GLN A 118 17.72 6.86 -6.11
N ASP A 119 16.71 6.74 -5.26
CA ASP A 119 16.56 5.75 -4.19
C ASP A 119 15.88 4.46 -4.69
N GLN A 120 16.49 3.83 -5.68
CA GLN A 120 15.93 2.70 -6.42
C GLN A 120 15.49 1.53 -5.52
N LEU A 121 16.26 1.22 -4.47
CA LEU A 121 15.95 0.14 -3.57
C LEU A 121 14.71 0.47 -2.72
N LYS A 122 14.63 1.71 -2.24
CA LYS A 122 13.45 2.18 -1.51
C LYS A 122 12.19 2.06 -2.37
N ILE A 123 12.28 2.46 -3.64
CA ILE A 123 11.18 2.30 -4.61
C ILE A 123 10.82 0.82 -4.82
N ARG A 124 11.81 -0.06 -4.90
CA ARG A 124 11.58 -1.50 -5.07
C ARG A 124 10.89 -2.11 -3.85
N PHE A 125 11.32 -1.76 -2.63
CA PHE A 125 10.63 -2.19 -1.41
C PHE A 125 9.24 -1.58 -1.28
N MET A 126 9.08 -0.30 -1.63
CA MET A 126 7.75 0.32 -1.73
C MET A 126 6.84 -0.48 -2.69
N SER A 127 7.33 -0.82 -3.87
CA SER A 127 6.55 -1.58 -4.86
C SER A 127 6.19 -2.99 -4.37
N PHE A 128 7.09 -3.66 -3.66
CA PHE A 128 6.83 -4.96 -3.04
C PHE A 128 5.69 -4.88 -2.02
N TRP A 129 5.77 -3.93 -1.08
CA TRP A 129 4.76 -3.76 -0.05
C TRP A 129 3.44 -3.22 -0.60
N ALA A 130 3.48 -2.33 -1.60
CA ALA A 130 2.28 -1.85 -2.30
C ALA A 130 1.55 -2.99 -3.03
N ASN A 131 2.29 -3.96 -3.59
CA ASN A 131 1.70 -5.16 -4.16
C ASN A 131 1.18 -6.13 -3.08
N HIS A 132 1.83 -6.18 -1.92
CA HIS A 132 1.39 -7.00 -0.79
C HIS A 132 0.08 -6.49 -0.19
N PHE A 133 -0.07 -5.18 -0.05
CA PHE A 133 -1.28 -4.50 0.44
C PHE A 133 -2.12 -3.93 -0.70
N THR A 134 -2.18 -4.63 -1.82
CA THR A 134 -2.84 -4.13 -3.01
C THR A 134 -4.34 -3.93 -2.80
N THR A 135 -4.86 -2.89 -3.42
CA THR A 135 -6.30 -2.62 -3.49
C THR A 135 -6.69 -2.41 -4.94
N GLY A 136 -7.86 -2.90 -5.32
CA GLY A 136 -8.32 -2.80 -6.71
C GLY A 136 -8.73 -1.38 -7.10
N ASN A 137 -8.48 -1.03 -8.36
CA ASN A 137 -8.98 0.21 -8.95
C ASN A 137 -10.45 0.06 -9.37
N ILE A 138 -11.29 -0.29 -8.40
CA ILE A 138 -12.73 -0.49 -8.57
C ILE A 138 -13.50 0.60 -7.83
N HIS A 139 -14.72 0.86 -8.32
CA HIS A 139 -15.57 1.90 -7.75
C HIS A 139 -14.82 3.24 -7.63
N ASP A 140 -14.90 3.82 -6.48
CA ASP A 140 -14.33 5.13 -6.19
C ASP A 140 -12.92 5.05 -5.57
N ASN A 141 -12.36 3.86 -5.44
CA ASN A 141 -11.09 3.62 -4.73
C ASN A 141 -9.89 4.25 -5.45
N GLN A 142 -9.96 4.44 -6.77
CA GLN A 142 -8.90 5.06 -7.58
C GLN A 142 -8.41 6.41 -7.05
N ASN A 143 -9.25 7.13 -6.29
CA ASN A 143 -8.90 8.44 -5.77
C ASN A 143 -7.97 8.39 -4.55
N VAL A 144 -7.82 7.23 -3.92
CA VAL A 144 -7.08 7.07 -2.66
C VAL A 144 -5.98 6.00 -2.69
N ILE A 145 -5.86 5.23 -3.78
CA ILE A 145 -4.81 4.20 -3.92
C ILE A 145 -3.41 4.82 -3.82
N GLY A 146 -3.15 5.91 -4.53
CA GLY A 146 -1.85 6.58 -4.47
C GLY A 146 -1.53 7.11 -3.07
N HIS A 147 -2.53 7.52 -2.30
CA HIS A 147 -2.36 7.92 -0.91
C HIS A 147 -2.02 6.72 -0.01
N LEU A 148 -2.64 5.55 -0.22
CA LEU A 148 -2.24 4.30 0.45
C LEU A 148 -0.75 4.00 0.21
N ILE A 149 -0.28 4.11 -1.02
CA ILE A 149 1.12 3.83 -1.37
C ILE A 149 2.06 4.84 -0.70
N ASP A 150 1.73 6.12 -0.70
CA ASP A 150 2.59 7.17 -0.14
C ASP A 150 2.59 7.15 1.40
N GLU A 151 1.41 7.14 2.03
CA GLU A 151 1.27 7.41 3.46
C GLU A 151 1.25 6.14 4.32
N ALA A 152 0.69 5.04 3.82
CA ALA A 152 0.71 3.79 4.59
C ALA A 152 1.95 2.93 4.31
N ILE A 153 2.45 2.93 3.06
CA ILE A 153 3.56 2.07 2.66
C ILE A 153 4.89 2.82 2.68
N LEU A 154 5.06 3.82 1.81
CA LEU A 154 6.34 4.51 1.64
C LEU A 154 6.80 5.22 2.92
N ALA A 155 5.89 5.92 3.58
CA ALA A 155 6.17 6.62 4.83
C ALA A 155 6.57 5.67 5.98
N ASN A 156 6.22 4.39 5.90
CA ASN A 156 6.47 3.39 6.94
C ASN A 156 7.53 2.34 6.55
N LEU A 157 8.26 2.51 5.46
CA LEU A 157 9.32 1.57 5.06
C LEU A 157 10.46 1.43 6.08
N ASN A 158 10.65 2.44 6.93
CA ASN A 158 11.67 2.48 7.97
C ASN A 158 11.09 2.31 9.38
N SER A 159 9.82 1.90 9.49
CA SER A 159 9.15 1.63 10.77
C SER A 159 9.10 0.13 11.08
N SER A 160 8.15 -0.30 11.90
CA SER A 160 7.89 -1.74 12.10
C SER A 160 6.85 -2.26 11.07
N PHE A 161 6.89 -3.57 10.81
CA PHE A 161 5.84 -4.21 10.02
C PHE A 161 4.46 -4.08 10.68
N SER A 162 4.41 -4.09 12.01
CA SER A 162 3.17 -3.84 12.76
C SER A 162 2.56 -2.48 12.44
N GLU A 163 3.39 -1.42 12.39
CA GLU A 163 2.91 -0.09 12.03
C GLU A 163 2.41 -0.04 10.58
N MET A 164 3.16 -0.61 9.66
CA MET A 164 2.75 -0.68 8.25
C MET A 164 1.44 -1.48 8.09
N LEU A 165 1.32 -2.62 8.77
CA LEU A 165 0.13 -3.46 8.75
C LEU A 165 -1.09 -2.71 9.29
N TYR A 166 -0.93 -2.01 10.43
CA TYR A 166 -1.98 -1.18 11.01
C TYR A 166 -2.42 -0.05 10.05
N LYS A 167 -1.46 0.67 9.50
CA LYS A 167 -1.72 1.78 8.58
C LYS A 167 -2.39 1.31 7.29
N ALA A 168 -1.92 0.22 6.70
CA ALA A 168 -2.52 -0.33 5.49
C ALA A 168 -3.94 -0.85 5.75
N THR A 169 -4.16 -1.57 6.85
CA THR A 169 -5.47 -2.14 7.20
C THR A 169 -6.52 -1.06 7.50
N SER A 170 -6.14 0.00 8.23
CA SER A 170 -7.05 1.10 8.58
C SER A 170 -7.20 2.16 7.48
N HIS A 171 -6.47 2.04 6.37
CA HIS A 171 -6.49 3.04 5.30
C HIS A 171 -7.83 3.07 4.57
N PRO A 172 -8.39 4.25 4.22
CA PRO A 172 -9.64 4.38 3.49
C PRO A 172 -9.71 3.54 2.21
N SER A 173 -8.59 3.41 1.47
CA SER A 173 -8.52 2.58 0.28
C SER A 173 -8.80 1.10 0.59
N MET A 174 -8.21 0.56 1.65
CA MET A 174 -8.40 -0.83 2.06
C MET A 174 -9.81 -1.05 2.60
N LEU A 175 -10.29 -0.15 3.45
CA LEU A 175 -11.63 -0.21 4.03
C LEU A 175 -12.73 -0.14 2.97
N THR A 176 -12.52 0.66 1.92
CA THR A 176 -13.46 0.78 0.80
C THR A 176 -13.39 -0.43 -0.13
N TYR A 177 -12.18 -0.88 -0.46
CA TYR A 177 -11.96 -2.00 -1.39
C TYR A 177 -12.59 -3.30 -0.90
N LEU A 178 -12.52 -3.56 0.40
CA LEU A 178 -13.06 -4.77 1.03
C LEU A 178 -14.38 -4.53 1.77
N ASP A 179 -15.10 -3.44 1.43
CA ASP A 179 -16.43 -3.09 1.93
C ASP A 179 -16.56 -3.00 3.45
N ASN A 180 -15.43 -2.83 4.16
CA ASN A 180 -15.44 -2.72 5.62
C ASN A 180 -16.12 -1.42 6.10
N ILE A 181 -16.21 -0.41 5.25
CA ILE A 181 -16.92 0.85 5.53
C ILE A 181 -18.41 0.64 5.86
N TRP A 182 -18.98 -0.48 5.43
CA TRP A 182 -20.34 -0.89 5.70
C TRP A 182 -20.46 -1.95 6.80
N SER A 183 -19.32 -2.43 7.34
CA SER A 183 -19.28 -3.49 8.34
C SER A 183 -19.65 -2.97 9.74
N SER A 184 -20.68 -3.56 10.33
CA SER A 184 -21.08 -3.31 11.72
C SER A 184 -21.17 -4.63 12.48
N GLY A 185 -20.78 -4.60 13.76
CA GLY A 185 -20.88 -5.79 14.60
C GLY A 185 -22.33 -6.27 14.74
N GLU A 186 -22.54 -7.57 14.82
CA GLU A 186 -23.89 -8.17 14.87
C GLU A 186 -24.71 -7.66 16.08
N ASP A 187 -24.05 -7.39 17.20
CA ASP A 187 -24.64 -6.87 18.43
C ASP A 187 -24.36 -5.38 18.64
N SER A 188 -23.93 -4.67 17.59
CA SER A 188 -23.71 -3.24 17.65
C SER A 188 -25.02 -2.44 17.76
N VAL A 189 -24.94 -1.20 18.25
CA VAL A 189 -26.10 -0.30 18.31
C VAL A 189 -26.67 -0.12 16.91
N GLU A 190 -25.82 0.17 15.93
CA GLU A 190 -26.20 0.39 14.53
C GLU A 190 -26.95 -0.80 13.94
N THR A 191 -26.41 -2.01 14.07
CA THR A 191 -27.07 -3.20 13.52
C THR A 191 -28.45 -3.40 14.12
N ARG A 192 -28.61 -3.20 15.42
CA ARG A 192 -29.91 -3.31 16.09
C ARG A 192 -30.92 -2.26 15.61
N GLU A 193 -30.48 -1.02 15.42
CA GLU A 193 -31.32 0.07 14.89
C GLU A 193 -31.73 -0.18 13.44
N GLN A 194 -30.80 -0.58 12.58
CA GLN A 194 -31.09 -0.87 11.18
C GLN A 194 -32.08 -2.03 11.05
N ARG A 195 -31.91 -3.10 11.83
CA ARG A 195 -32.84 -4.24 11.85
C ARG A 195 -34.25 -3.85 12.31
N ARG A 196 -34.36 -2.96 13.32
CA ARG A 196 -35.66 -2.42 13.74
C ARG A 196 -36.35 -1.63 12.63
N ASN A 197 -35.57 -0.98 11.78
CA ASN A 197 -36.07 -0.21 10.64
C ASN A 197 -36.24 -1.06 9.36
N GLY A 198 -36.17 -2.39 9.46
CA GLY A 198 -36.32 -3.31 8.34
C GLY A 198 -35.17 -3.29 7.34
N ARG A 199 -34.00 -2.75 7.72
CA ARG A 199 -32.82 -2.66 6.86
C ARG A 199 -31.82 -3.76 7.21
N GLN A 200 -31.09 -4.24 6.20
CA GLN A 200 -29.99 -5.17 6.41
C GLN A 200 -28.75 -4.40 6.89
N ALA A 201 -28.19 -4.88 7.99
CA ALA A 201 -26.89 -4.44 8.51
C ALA A 201 -26.23 -5.61 9.24
N GLY A 202 -24.93 -5.64 9.27
CA GLY A 202 -24.19 -6.71 9.92
C GLY A 202 -22.72 -6.72 9.59
N LEU A 203 -22.09 -7.80 9.99
CA LEU A 203 -20.66 -8.01 9.84
C LEU A 203 -20.32 -8.38 8.40
N ASN A 204 -19.34 -7.67 7.83
CA ASN A 204 -18.63 -8.08 6.61
C ASN A 204 -17.27 -8.63 7.04
N ASP A 205 -16.95 -9.86 6.67
CA ASP A 205 -15.72 -10.54 7.09
C ASP A 205 -14.59 -10.49 6.05
N ASN A 206 -14.80 -9.88 4.89
CA ASN A 206 -13.80 -9.81 3.81
C ASN A 206 -12.44 -9.28 4.31
N LEU A 207 -12.42 -8.09 4.93
CA LEU A 207 -11.17 -7.51 5.42
C LEU A 207 -10.56 -8.33 6.56
N GLY A 208 -11.36 -8.93 7.43
CA GLY A 208 -10.88 -9.84 8.48
C GLY A 208 -10.18 -11.07 7.89
N ARG A 209 -10.76 -11.64 6.82
CA ARG A 209 -10.20 -12.77 6.07
C ARG A 209 -8.87 -12.37 5.41
N GLU A 210 -8.86 -11.28 4.65
CA GLU A 210 -7.66 -10.81 3.96
C GLU A 210 -6.52 -10.43 4.92
N LEU A 211 -6.84 -9.86 6.07
CA LEU A 211 -5.87 -9.54 7.12
C LEU A 211 -5.12 -10.79 7.60
N LEU A 212 -5.82 -11.90 7.78
CA LEU A 212 -5.19 -13.17 8.19
C LEU A 212 -4.55 -13.88 6.98
N GLU A 213 -5.28 -14.01 5.88
CA GLU A 213 -4.91 -14.86 4.76
C GLU A 213 -3.78 -14.30 3.90
N LEU A 214 -3.88 -13.04 3.49
CA LEU A 214 -2.95 -12.43 2.55
C LEU A 214 -1.97 -11.45 3.21
N HIS A 215 -2.42 -10.71 4.22
CA HIS A 215 -1.62 -9.63 4.77
C HIS A 215 -0.72 -10.06 5.95
N SER A 216 -1.00 -11.20 6.59
CA SER A 216 -0.22 -11.65 7.74
C SER A 216 0.09 -13.15 7.75
N VAL A 217 -0.66 -13.96 8.51
CA VAL A 217 -0.26 -15.31 8.89
C VAL A 217 -0.33 -16.35 7.77
N SER A 218 -1.05 -16.08 6.70
CA SER A 218 -1.34 -16.98 5.58
C SER A 218 -2.18 -18.23 5.96
N PRO A 219 -2.79 -18.95 5.00
CA PRO A 219 -3.57 -20.16 5.28
C PRO A 219 -2.78 -21.27 6.00
N SER A 220 -1.45 -21.22 5.92
CA SER A 220 -0.59 -22.19 6.61
C SER A 220 -0.72 -22.14 8.15
N ALA A 221 -1.23 -21.06 8.70
CA ALA A 221 -1.46 -20.88 10.13
C ALA A 221 -2.67 -21.67 10.66
N LYS A 222 -3.51 -22.22 9.76
CA LYS A 222 -4.67 -23.05 10.11
C LYS A 222 -5.66 -22.33 11.05
N TYR A 223 -5.84 -21.02 10.88
CA TYR A 223 -6.88 -20.26 11.57
C TYR A 223 -8.27 -20.78 11.16
N THR A 224 -9.24 -20.58 12.02
CA THR A 224 -10.62 -21.04 11.83
C THR A 224 -11.53 -19.94 11.27
N GLU A 225 -12.71 -20.30 10.77
CA GLU A 225 -13.75 -19.32 10.40
C GLU A 225 -14.15 -18.43 11.61
N THR A 226 -14.08 -18.97 12.84
CA THR A 226 -14.30 -18.18 14.05
C THR A 226 -13.21 -17.12 14.24
N ASP A 227 -11.95 -17.43 13.91
CA ASP A 227 -10.87 -16.45 13.98
C ASP A 227 -11.08 -15.34 12.94
N ILE A 228 -11.52 -15.68 11.72
CA ILE A 228 -11.85 -14.71 10.67
C ILE A 228 -12.98 -13.78 11.15
N ARG A 229 -14.09 -14.34 11.64
CA ARG A 229 -15.21 -13.54 12.15
C ARG A 229 -14.81 -12.66 13.34
N ASN A 230 -13.94 -13.15 14.21
CA ASN A 230 -13.44 -12.36 15.32
C ASN A 230 -12.48 -11.24 14.86
N ALA A 231 -11.63 -11.47 13.88
CA ALA A 231 -10.83 -10.43 13.25
C ALA A 231 -11.72 -9.35 12.58
N ALA A 232 -12.76 -9.77 11.86
CA ALA A 232 -13.77 -8.88 11.30
C ALA A 232 -14.52 -8.08 12.38
N ASN A 233 -14.82 -8.69 13.51
CA ASN A 233 -15.44 -8.01 14.66
C ASN A 233 -14.49 -6.96 15.32
N VAL A 234 -13.18 -7.14 15.25
CA VAL A 234 -12.20 -6.10 15.64
C VAL A 234 -12.26 -4.93 14.67
N LEU A 235 -12.48 -5.21 13.38
CA LEU A 235 -12.53 -4.22 12.31
C LEU A 235 -13.90 -3.54 12.19
N ALA A 236 -14.96 -4.11 12.76
CA ALA A 236 -16.28 -3.53 12.74
C ALA A 236 -16.28 -2.13 13.39
N GLY A 237 -16.82 -1.17 12.67
CA GLY A 237 -16.80 0.25 13.06
C GLY A 237 -15.64 1.06 12.47
N TRP A 238 -14.58 0.42 11.94
CA TRP A 238 -13.59 1.14 11.15
C TRP A 238 -14.17 1.52 9.79
N GLY A 239 -14.04 2.80 9.43
CA GLY A 239 -14.64 3.34 8.22
C GLY A 239 -13.93 4.60 7.72
N THR A 240 -14.60 5.32 6.82
CA THR A 240 -14.12 6.58 6.27
C THR A 240 -15.26 7.57 6.11
N ASP A 241 -14.95 8.86 6.16
CA ASP A 241 -15.89 9.95 5.84
C ASP A 241 -15.68 10.49 4.40
N LEU A 242 -14.81 9.89 3.61
CA LEU A 242 -14.51 10.35 2.24
C LEU A 242 -15.72 10.37 1.31
N GLU A 243 -16.74 9.57 1.60
CA GLU A 243 -17.96 9.50 0.80
C GLU A 243 -19.01 10.56 1.16
N ARG A 244 -18.79 11.34 2.19
CA ARG A 244 -19.73 12.39 2.63
C ARG A 244 -19.52 13.67 1.84
N PRO A 245 -20.56 14.50 1.69
CA PRO A 245 -20.41 15.87 1.20
C PRO A 245 -19.38 16.64 2.05
N LEU A 246 -18.67 17.58 1.43
CA LEU A 246 -17.60 18.34 2.10
C LEU A 246 -18.06 19.04 3.39
N ASN A 247 -19.27 19.56 3.40
CA ASN A 247 -19.85 20.23 4.56
C ASN A 247 -20.23 19.27 5.70
N GLU A 248 -20.28 17.96 5.43
CA GLU A 248 -20.56 16.92 6.41
C GLU A 248 -19.31 16.12 6.81
N MET A 249 -18.17 16.44 6.20
CA MET A 249 -16.90 15.75 6.50
C MET A 249 -16.45 16.11 7.90
N ARG A 250 -16.06 15.08 8.65
CA ARG A 250 -15.49 15.25 9.97
C ARG A 250 -14.07 15.78 9.90
N GLU A 251 -13.60 16.29 11.03
CA GLU A 251 -12.24 16.81 11.17
C GLU A 251 -11.15 15.82 10.75
N VAL A 252 -11.38 14.53 10.96
CA VAL A 252 -10.47 13.44 10.51
C VAL A 252 -10.15 13.53 9.03
N ALA A 253 -11.16 13.71 8.17
CA ALA A 253 -10.94 13.87 6.74
C ALA A 253 -10.35 15.24 6.36
N ASN A 254 -10.33 16.17 7.27
CA ASN A 254 -9.73 17.49 7.07
C ASN A 254 -8.25 17.54 7.41
N THR A 255 -7.72 16.56 8.14
CA THR A 255 -6.31 16.47 8.46
C THR A 255 -5.54 15.75 7.34
N THR A 256 -4.28 16.09 7.19
CA THR A 256 -3.45 15.55 6.09
C THR A 256 -3.21 14.06 6.19
N ASP A 257 -3.13 13.53 7.42
CA ASP A 257 -2.51 12.23 7.67
C ASP A 257 -3.38 11.30 8.52
N HIS A 258 -4.55 11.79 8.99
CA HIS A 258 -5.43 11.00 9.83
C HIS A 258 -6.65 10.54 9.04
N TRP A 259 -6.76 9.24 8.89
CA TRP A 259 -7.89 8.57 8.27
C TRP A 259 -8.54 7.52 9.18
N ASP A 260 -8.15 7.47 10.44
CA ASP A 260 -8.51 6.41 11.38
C ASP A 260 -9.89 6.64 12.04
N LEU A 261 -10.91 6.82 11.20
CA LEU A 261 -12.28 6.96 11.67
C LEU A 261 -12.78 5.67 12.30
N TYR A 262 -13.20 5.76 13.56
CA TYR A 262 -13.80 4.66 14.30
C TYR A 262 -15.20 5.03 14.83
N LYS A 263 -16.22 4.32 14.35
CA LYS A 263 -17.63 4.51 14.70
C LYS A 263 -18.00 3.58 15.87
N ARG A 264 -18.01 4.10 17.10
CA ARG A 264 -18.28 3.29 18.29
C ARG A 264 -19.64 2.57 18.26
N THR A 265 -20.66 3.19 17.67
CA THR A 265 -22.00 2.61 17.54
C THR A 265 -22.06 1.43 16.58
N TRP A 266 -21.08 1.30 15.69
CA TRP A 266 -20.96 0.20 14.72
C TRP A 266 -20.07 -0.93 15.23
N ALA A 267 -19.29 -0.68 16.27
CA ALA A 267 -18.36 -1.64 16.81
C ALA A 267 -19.06 -2.80 17.51
N GLN A 268 -18.53 -4.01 17.32
CA GLN A 268 -18.97 -5.19 18.08
C GLN A 268 -18.58 -5.02 19.55
N PRO A 269 -19.52 -5.11 20.51
CA PRO A 269 -19.18 -5.08 21.93
C PRO A 269 -18.40 -6.32 22.38
N GLY A 270 -17.78 -6.22 23.54
CA GLY A 270 -17.04 -7.29 24.19
C GLY A 270 -15.64 -7.56 23.59
N VAL A 271 -14.86 -8.37 24.28
CA VAL A 271 -13.55 -8.84 23.84
C VAL A 271 -13.68 -9.86 22.71
N LYS A 272 -12.67 -9.96 21.86
CA LYS A 272 -12.58 -10.95 20.77
C LYS A 272 -11.40 -11.88 21.02
N ARG A 273 -11.46 -13.08 20.48
CA ARG A 273 -10.34 -14.01 20.53
C ARG A 273 -9.93 -14.43 19.12
N VAL A 274 -8.75 -14.02 18.66
CA VAL A 274 -8.23 -14.33 17.34
C VAL A 274 -6.97 -15.19 17.51
N MET A 275 -6.98 -16.39 16.95
CA MET A 275 -5.86 -17.34 17.03
C MET A 275 -5.31 -17.50 18.46
N GLY A 276 -6.21 -17.60 19.44
CA GLY A 276 -5.86 -17.73 20.86
C GLY A 276 -5.52 -16.42 21.58
N LYS A 277 -5.27 -15.31 20.89
CA LYS A 277 -5.01 -14.00 21.48
C LYS A 277 -6.32 -13.29 21.81
N THR A 278 -6.44 -12.83 23.05
CA THR A 278 -7.53 -11.95 23.48
C THR A 278 -7.25 -10.52 23.00
N ILE A 279 -8.22 -9.92 22.32
CA ILE A 279 -8.19 -8.55 21.80
C ILE A 279 -9.26 -7.73 22.49
N ASN A 280 -8.89 -6.60 23.06
CA ASN A 280 -9.81 -5.72 23.75
C ASN A 280 -10.77 -5.04 22.77
N GLN A 281 -11.94 -4.68 23.29
CA GLN A 281 -12.92 -3.94 22.48
C GLN A 281 -12.48 -2.49 22.26
N GLY A 282 -13.01 -1.89 21.21
CA GLY A 282 -12.81 -0.48 20.90
C GLY A 282 -11.70 -0.22 19.90
N LYS A 283 -11.40 1.06 19.66
CA LYS A 283 -10.45 1.49 18.64
C LYS A 283 -9.07 0.85 18.77
N GLY A 284 -8.59 0.66 20.00
CA GLY A 284 -7.27 0.05 20.29
C GLY A 284 -7.14 -1.42 19.87
N GLY A 285 -8.25 -2.13 19.72
CA GLY A 285 -8.23 -3.56 19.37
C GLY A 285 -7.55 -3.87 18.04
N LEU A 286 -7.66 -2.98 17.05
CA LEU A 286 -6.95 -3.17 15.78
C LEU A 286 -5.43 -3.10 15.97
N ARG A 287 -4.93 -2.17 16.80
CA ARG A 287 -3.51 -2.09 17.13
C ARG A 287 -3.03 -3.37 17.83
N GLU A 288 -3.74 -3.83 18.83
CA GLU A 288 -3.43 -5.08 19.53
C GLU A 288 -3.38 -6.28 18.56
N LEU A 289 -4.33 -6.34 17.63
CA LEU A 289 -4.40 -7.42 16.63
C LEU A 289 -3.22 -7.34 15.66
N THR A 290 -2.91 -6.18 15.11
CA THR A 290 -1.81 -6.02 14.16
C THR A 290 -0.44 -6.23 14.81
N ASP A 291 -0.25 -5.82 16.06
CA ASP A 291 0.96 -6.10 16.83
C ASP A 291 1.17 -7.60 17.04
N PHE A 292 0.11 -8.31 17.41
CA PHE A 292 0.14 -9.76 17.55
C PHE A 292 0.44 -10.46 16.22
N LEU A 293 -0.28 -10.11 15.16
CA LEU A 293 -0.12 -10.75 13.85
C LEU A 293 1.26 -10.47 13.24
N ALA A 294 1.81 -9.28 13.43
CA ALA A 294 3.11 -8.91 12.88
C ALA A 294 4.26 -9.77 13.44
N MET A 295 4.14 -10.21 14.68
CA MET A 295 5.13 -11.04 15.36
C MET A 295 4.78 -12.54 15.42
N HIS A 296 3.67 -12.91 14.79
CA HIS A 296 3.27 -14.31 14.72
C HIS A 296 4.23 -15.11 13.84
N GLU A 297 4.60 -16.31 14.27
CA GLU A 297 5.62 -17.16 13.61
C GLU A 297 5.27 -17.46 12.14
N HIS A 298 4.00 -17.64 11.84
CA HIS A 298 3.52 -17.84 10.45
C HIS A 298 3.70 -16.58 9.59
N THR A 299 3.44 -15.39 10.12
CA THR A 299 3.68 -14.12 9.43
C THR A 299 5.15 -13.96 9.09
N ILE A 300 6.02 -14.17 10.10
CA ILE A 300 7.48 -14.11 9.94
C ILE A 300 7.95 -15.08 8.85
N SER A 301 7.46 -16.31 8.88
CA SER A 301 7.82 -17.34 7.90
C SER A 301 7.34 -17.00 6.50
N TYR A 302 6.08 -16.64 6.37
CA TYR A 302 5.44 -16.33 5.10
C TYR A 302 6.08 -15.14 4.41
N LEU A 303 6.23 -14.02 5.13
CA LEU A 303 6.77 -12.79 4.55
C LEU A 303 8.27 -12.86 4.31
N SER A 304 9.03 -13.55 5.16
CA SER A 304 10.47 -13.79 4.89
C SER A 304 10.65 -14.62 3.61
N SER A 305 9.80 -15.62 3.38
CA SER A 305 9.83 -16.40 2.14
C SER A 305 9.46 -15.55 0.92
N LYS A 306 8.41 -14.71 1.01
CA LYS A 306 8.02 -13.79 -0.07
C LYS A 306 9.14 -12.78 -0.39
N LEU A 307 9.77 -12.19 0.61
CA LEU A 307 10.89 -11.26 0.44
C LEU A 307 12.09 -11.94 -0.22
N ALA A 308 12.46 -13.13 0.26
CA ALA A 308 13.55 -13.90 -0.32
C ALA A 308 13.25 -14.27 -1.79
N GLN A 309 12.04 -14.74 -2.07
CA GLN A 309 11.63 -15.07 -3.44
C GLN A 309 11.60 -13.83 -4.35
N HIS A 310 11.18 -12.67 -3.85
CA HIS A 310 11.10 -11.47 -4.67
C HIS A 310 12.46 -10.83 -4.97
N PHE A 311 13.40 -10.85 -4.01
CA PHE A 311 14.64 -10.09 -4.11
C PHE A 311 15.91 -10.95 -4.24
N VAL A 312 15.93 -12.15 -3.67
CA VAL A 312 17.15 -12.97 -3.60
C VAL A 312 17.26 -13.91 -4.79
N SER A 313 16.28 -14.80 -4.96
CA SER A 313 16.22 -15.71 -6.10
C SER A 313 14.80 -16.26 -6.29
N ASP A 314 14.48 -16.82 -7.44
CA ASP A 314 13.16 -17.42 -7.67
C ASP A 314 12.95 -18.68 -6.81
N ASN A 315 14.04 -19.36 -6.45
CA ASN A 315 14.06 -20.51 -5.54
C ASN A 315 15.04 -20.24 -4.39
N PRO A 316 14.68 -19.40 -3.40
CA PRO A 316 15.59 -19.05 -2.32
C PRO A 316 15.89 -20.25 -1.44
N SER A 317 17.14 -20.35 -0.97
CA SER A 317 17.53 -21.40 -0.04
C SER A 317 16.89 -21.22 1.33
N GLN A 318 16.78 -22.33 2.08
CA GLN A 318 16.31 -22.25 3.48
C GLN A 318 17.24 -21.38 4.35
N SER A 319 18.52 -21.29 4.02
CA SER A 319 19.45 -20.40 4.72
C SER A 319 19.13 -18.93 4.46
N ASP A 320 18.73 -18.56 3.23
CA ASP A 320 18.31 -17.19 2.90
C ASP A 320 17.05 -16.79 3.68
N ILE A 321 16.04 -17.66 3.64
CA ILE A 321 14.78 -17.44 4.36
C ILE A 321 15.05 -17.34 5.87
N SER A 322 15.83 -18.26 6.44
CA SER A 322 16.14 -18.27 7.86
C SER A 322 16.91 -17.03 8.31
N TYR A 323 17.79 -16.51 7.46
CA TYR A 323 18.52 -15.27 7.74
C TYR A 323 17.58 -14.08 7.89
N ILE A 324 16.63 -13.94 6.97
CA ILE A 324 15.61 -12.87 7.01
C ILE A 324 14.68 -13.05 8.23
N LYS A 325 14.22 -14.30 8.51
CA LYS A 325 13.44 -14.61 9.72
C LYS A 325 14.15 -14.21 11.02
N ASN A 326 15.45 -14.48 11.10
CA ASN A 326 16.23 -14.12 12.29
C ASN A 326 16.35 -12.60 12.44
N ALA A 327 16.54 -11.85 11.35
CA ALA A 327 16.54 -10.39 11.38
C ALA A 327 15.16 -9.84 11.83
N TRP A 328 14.07 -10.44 11.35
CA TRP A 328 12.71 -10.10 11.79
C TRP A 328 12.51 -10.26 13.28
N LYS A 329 12.89 -11.45 13.82
CA LYS A 329 12.75 -11.75 15.25
C LYS A 329 13.62 -10.85 16.11
N LYS A 330 14.90 -10.70 15.74
CA LYS A 330 15.87 -9.87 16.48
C LYS A 330 15.47 -8.41 16.51
N GLY A 331 14.94 -7.89 15.39
CA GLY A 331 14.49 -6.52 15.25
C GLY A 331 13.04 -6.28 15.69
N SER A 332 12.34 -7.29 16.24
CA SER A 332 10.92 -7.16 16.60
C SER A 332 10.07 -6.59 15.46
N GLY A 333 10.32 -7.06 14.23
CA GLY A 333 9.59 -6.62 13.05
C GLY A 333 10.06 -5.28 12.45
N ASN A 334 11.20 -4.75 12.86
CA ASN A 334 11.77 -3.53 12.29
C ASN A 334 12.15 -3.74 10.81
N LEU A 335 11.55 -2.94 9.92
CA LEU A 335 11.69 -3.09 8.48
C LEU A 335 13.08 -2.74 7.97
N ASP A 336 13.80 -1.81 8.57
CA ASP A 336 15.19 -1.51 8.17
C ASP A 336 16.09 -2.72 8.34
N GLN A 337 15.95 -3.45 9.46
CA GLN A 337 16.74 -4.65 9.72
C GLN A 337 16.35 -5.79 8.76
N ILE A 338 15.06 -5.94 8.48
CA ILE A 338 14.54 -6.94 7.55
C ILE A 338 15.03 -6.64 6.13
N HIS A 339 14.88 -5.40 5.66
CA HIS A 339 15.33 -4.99 4.32
C HIS A 339 16.84 -5.10 4.18
N THR A 340 17.62 -4.75 5.22
CA THR A 340 19.08 -4.95 5.24
C THR A 340 19.44 -6.42 5.08
N ALA A 341 18.78 -7.31 5.81
CA ALA A 341 18.98 -8.75 5.67
C ALA A 341 18.66 -9.27 4.26
N VAL A 342 17.59 -8.76 3.65
CA VAL A 342 17.23 -9.09 2.25
C VAL A 342 18.34 -8.62 1.30
N ILE A 343 18.84 -7.40 1.46
CA ILE A 343 19.93 -6.85 0.64
C ILE A 343 21.18 -7.72 0.74
N GLU A 344 21.59 -8.07 1.96
CA GLU A 344 22.77 -8.90 2.20
C GLU A 344 22.66 -10.26 1.52
N ARG A 345 21.49 -10.92 1.62
CA ARG A 345 21.28 -12.21 0.95
C ARG A 345 21.22 -12.09 -0.57
N ALA A 346 20.61 -11.02 -1.11
CA ALA A 346 20.56 -10.79 -2.54
C ALA A 346 21.93 -10.50 -3.15
N ILE A 347 22.82 -9.80 -2.42
CA ILE A 347 24.21 -9.56 -2.84
C ILE A 347 24.98 -10.88 -2.89
N LEU A 348 24.87 -11.71 -1.87
CA LEU A 348 25.57 -12.99 -1.77
C LEU A 348 25.08 -14.01 -2.79
N SER A 349 23.79 -14.02 -3.11
CA SER A 349 23.21 -14.97 -4.06
C SER A 349 23.67 -14.69 -5.49
N LYS A 350 24.29 -15.68 -6.11
CA LYS A 350 24.68 -15.66 -7.55
C LYS A 350 23.57 -16.17 -8.46
N GLU A 351 22.52 -16.74 -7.90
CA GLU A 351 21.38 -17.25 -8.66
C GLU A 351 20.71 -16.15 -9.48
N PRO A 352 20.27 -16.45 -10.71
CA PRO A 352 19.49 -15.49 -11.50
C PRO A 352 18.17 -15.16 -10.81
N LYS A 353 17.62 -13.99 -11.15
CA LYS A 353 16.33 -13.54 -10.65
C LYS A 353 15.46 -13.06 -11.80
N PHE A 354 14.31 -13.70 -11.95
CA PHE A 354 13.29 -13.24 -12.91
C PHE A 354 12.82 -11.83 -12.55
N GLN A 355 12.79 -10.98 -13.55
CA GLN A 355 12.30 -9.62 -13.38
C GLN A 355 10.82 -9.52 -13.77
N TRP A 356 10.01 -9.01 -12.88
CA TRP A 356 8.61 -8.73 -13.18
C TRP A 356 8.51 -7.77 -14.37
N PRO A 357 7.50 -7.90 -15.25
CA PRO A 357 7.40 -7.08 -16.46
C PRO A 357 7.56 -5.58 -16.22
N MET A 358 6.91 -5.03 -15.19
CA MET A 358 7.03 -3.62 -14.85
C MET A 358 8.45 -3.24 -14.39
N THR A 359 9.10 -4.10 -13.60
CA THR A 359 10.48 -3.88 -13.17
C THR A 359 11.42 -3.92 -14.38
N TRP A 360 11.26 -4.91 -15.24
CA TRP A 360 12.03 -5.03 -16.47
C TRP A 360 11.85 -3.80 -17.37
N LEU A 361 10.61 -3.33 -17.53
CA LEU A 361 10.31 -2.13 -18.32
C LEU A 361 11.07 -0.90 -17.78
N PHE A 362 10.97 -0.63 -16.48
CA PHE A 362 11.67 0.52 -15.88
C PHE A 362 13.19 0.37 -15.93
N GLN A 363 13.73 -0.83 -15.75
CA GLN A 363 15.15 -1.11 -15.93
C GLN A 363 15.60 -0.83 -17.38
N THR A 364 14.81 -1.23 -18.37
CA THR A 364 15.10 -0.98 -19.78
C THR A 364 15.09 0.52 -20.11
N ILE A 365 14.08 1.25 -19.63
CA ILE A 365 13.99 2.70 -19.82
C ILE A 365 15.21 3.42 -19.20
N ARG A 366 15.63 3.00 -18.01
CA ARG A 366 16.81 3.58 -17.34
C ARG A 366 18.10 3.27 -18.08
N LEU A 367 18.32 2.02 -18.47
CA LEU A 367 19.53 1.61 -19.21
C LEU A 367 19.66 2.25 -20.58
N SER A 368 18.55 2.46 -21.28
CA SER A 368 18.54 3.13 -22.59
C SER A 368 18.62 4.65 -22.49
N ASN A 369 18.68 5.21 -21.28
CA ASN A 369 18.57 6.64 -20.99
C ASN A 369 17.32 7.31 -21.59
N ALA A 370 16.29 6.49 -21.85
CA ALA A 370 15.03 6.99 -22.37
C ALA A 370 14.28 7.81 -21.31
N THR A 371 13.45 8.70 -21.81
CA THR A 371 12.60 9.57 -21.00
C THR A 371 11.15 9.38 -21.44
N PHE A 372 10.20 9.72 -20.56
CA PHE A 372 8.79 9.81 -20.94
C PHE A 372 8.27 11.22 -20.64
N TYR A 373 7.25 11.58 -21.37
CA TYR A 373 6.60 12.87 -21.26
C TYR A 373 5.50 12.82 -20.20
N MET A 374 5.48 13.85 -19.34
CA MET A 374 4.29 14.15 -18.56
C MET A 374 3.57 15.26 -19.32
N GLY A 375 2.62 14.86 -20.15
CA GLY A 375 1.76 15.77 -20.88
C GLY A 375 0.68 16.39 -20.02
#